data_3d1957e3fd2ab97c6d54e97926d8ed40
#
_entry.id   3d1957e3fd2ab97c6d54e97926d8ed40
#
_cell.length_a   1.000
_cell.length_b   1.000
_cell.length_c   1.000
_cell.angle_alpha   90.00
_cell.angle_beta   90.00
_cell.angle_gamma   90.00
#
_symmetry.space_group_name_H-M   'P 1'
#
loop_
_entity.id
_entity.type
_entity.pdbx_description
1 polymer ?
#
loop_
_entity_poly.entity_id
_entity_poly.type
_entity_poly.pdbx_seq_one_letter_code
_entity_poly.pdbx_strand_id
1 'polypeptide(L)'
;RTQGTYDQHLGDVEKICKAALNSTDICYVELATVYQKRGQADQQAALLAQLKSAYARGAVPATRVDSVARVLADRSLGQTDEKTAKDLLEQVAPANPASWVSLAQLLYDFPELGDTDQLMAYIDKGREAEQPRAELLLGRLYYEGKTLPADAKKAEQHLQAAADAGEISAHYYLGQLYRRGYLGNVEPQKAVDNLLAAARGGQNSADYALAQLFSEGHGIRPQPGNAWVFAQLSQANPTPQSAELLQQLDQQLSPEQRSQAQQLLDQEKRARGSMAQGAHSTLALEALQDDEKEVDGEDSL
;
A
#
# COMPACT_ATOMS: atom_id res chain seq x y z
N ARG A 1 -6.88 -21.58 20.47
CA ARG A 1 -7.13 -20.21 20.92
C ARG A 1 -7.77 -19.45 19.80
N THR A 2 -9.12 -19.54 19.60
CA THR A 2 -9.18 -18.88 18.39
C THR A 2 -10.52 -18.36 17.96
N GLN A 3 -11.46 -19.18 17.60
CA GLN A 3 -12.74 -18.68 17.12
C GLN A 3 -13.59 -18.10 18.26
N GLY A 4 -13.62 -18.76 19.42
CA GLY A 4 -14.39 -18.29 20.57
C GLY A 4 -13.91 -16.96 21.14
N THR A 5 -12.58 -16.73 21.18
CA THR A 5 -12.00 -15.45 21.62
C THR A 5 -12.29 -14.33 20.63
N TYR A 6 -12.23 -14.63 19.33
CA TYR A 6 -12.54 -13.69 18.27
C TYR A 6 -14.02 -13.29 18.30
N ASP A 7 -14.93 -14.26 18.44
CA ASP A 7 -16.37 -14.01 18.53
C ASP A 7 -16.72 -13.19 19.75
N GLN A 8 -16.07 -13.45 20.89
CA GLN A 8 -16.22 -12.66 22.10
C GLN A 8 -15.77 -11.21 21.90
N HIS A 9 -14.61 -11.01 21.22
CA HIS A 9 -14.12 -9.68 20.91
C HIS A 9 -15.11 -8.90 20.06
N LEU A 10 -15.65 -9.51 19.00
CA LEU A 10 -16.68 -8.88 18.17
C LEU A 10 -17.95 -8.54 18.98
N GLY A 11 -18.37 -9.42 19.88
CA GLY A 11 -19.51 -9.18 20.79
C GLY A 11 -19.27 -8.02 21.75
N ASP A 12 -18.06 -7.89 22.27
CA ASP A 12 -17.68 -6.79 23.17
C ASP A 12 -17.67 -5.46 22.42
N VAL A 13 -17.11 -5.42 21.19
CA VAL A 13 -17.12 -4.23 20.33
C VAL A 13 -18.56 -3.83 20.01
N GLU A 14 -19.41 -4.77 19.64
CA GLU A 14 -20.82 -4.50 19.36
C GLU A 14 -21.53 -3.86 20.55
N LYS A 15 -21.37 -4.44 21.73
CA LYS A 15 -22.02 -3.94 22.96
C LYS A 15 -21.57 -2.52 23.31
N ILE A 16 -20.26 -2.29 23.29
CA ILE A 16 -19.65 -1.00 23.62
C ILE A 16 -20.09 0.07 22.60
N CYS A 17 -20.01 -0.24 21.31
CA CYS A 17 -20.31 0.71 20.27
C CYS A 17 -21.81 1.01 20.11
N LYS A 18 -22.69 0.06 20.35
CA LYS A 18 -24.13 0.35 20.43
C LYS A 18 -24.45 1.36 21.51
N ALA A 19 -23.83 1.23 22.69
CA ALA A 19 -24.01 2.16 23.79
C ALA A 19 -23.38 3.54 23.52
N ALA A 20 -22.28 3.61 22.77
CA ALA A 20 -21.51 4.81 22.53
C ALA A 20 -21.79 5.48 21.18
N LEU A 21 -22.71 4.99 20.38
CA LEU A 21 -22.92 5.41 19.00
C LEU A 21 -23.19 6.92 18.85
N ASN A 22 -23.93 7.49 19.79
CA ASN A 22 -24.24 8.92 19.81
C ASN A 22 -23.11 9.77 20.40
N SER A 23 -22.14 9.15 21.06
CA SER A 23 -21.02 9.83 21.73
C SER A 23 -19.77 9.86 20.87
N THR A 24 -19.56 8.86 20.04
CA THR A 24 -18.41 8.75 19.14
C THR A 24 -18.79 8.13 17.81
N ASP A 25 -18.52 8.86 16.72
CA ASP A 25 -18.89 8.43 15.38
C ASP A 25 -18.03 7.28 14.83
N ILE A 26 -16.85 7.03 15.43
CA ILE A 26 -16.03 5.87 15.05
C ILE A 26 -16.78 4.55 15.24
N CYS A 27 -17.74 4.52 16.15
CA CYS A 27 -18.55 3.34 16.39
C CYS A 27 -19.42 2.93 15.20
N TYR A 28 -19.74 3.84 14.28
CA TYR A 28 -20.37 3.46 13.01
C TYR A 28 -19.48 2.55 12.20
N VAL A 29 -18.17 2.84 12.13
CA VAL A 29 -17.20 2.02 11.40
C VAL A 29 -17.00 0.66 12.09
N GLU A 30 -16.86 0.68 13.42
CA GLU A 30 -16.64 -0.54 14.20
C GLU A 30 -17.86 -1.48 14.12
N LEU A 31 -19.06 -0.96 14.26
CA LEU A 31 -20.29 -1.75 14.11
C LEU A 31 -20.47 -2.26 12.68
N ALA A 32 -20.24 -1.42 11.68
CA ALA A 32 -20.31 -1.84 10.29
C ALA A 32 -19.35 -3.01 10.01
N THR A 33 -18.14 -2.95 10.57
CA THR A 33 -17.15 -4.01 10.46
C THR A 33 -17.64 -5.31 11.09
N VAL A 34 -18.20 -5.23 12.31
CA VAL A 34 -18.76 -6.40 13.02
C VAL A 34 -19.87 -7.05 12.21
N TYR A 35 -20.82 -6.25 11.74
CA TYR A 35 -21.97 -6.77 10.98
C TYR A 35 -21.54 -7.36 9.64
N GLN A 36 -20.55 -6.75 9.00
CA GLN A 36 -19.99 -7.27 7.75
C GLN A 36 -19.33 -8.63 7.96
N LYS A 37 -18.47 -8.75 8.97
CA LYS A 37 -17.81 -10.01 9.33
C LYS A 37 -18.78 -11.14 9.70
N ARG A 38 -19.89 -10.80 10.31
CA ARG A 38 -20.90 -11.77 10.74
C ARG A 38 -21.97 -12.03 9.67
N GLY A 39 -21.99 -11.27 8.57
CA GLY A 39 -23.04 -11.39 7.55
C GLY A 39 -24.42 -10.97 8.05
N GLN A 40 -24.49 -10.04 9.02
CA GLN A 40 -25.72 -9.56 9.62
C GLN A 40 -26.33 -8.41 8.81
N ALA A 41 -26.93 -8.74 7.67
CA ALA A 41 -27.41 -7.77 6.68
C ALA A 41 -28.50 -6.85 7.24
N ASP A 42 -29.41 -7.36 8.07
CA ASP A 42 -30.52 -6.56 8.64
C ASP A 42 -30.00 -5.53 9.64
N GLN A 43 -29.08 -5.93 10.51
CA GLN A 43 -28.44 -5.02 11.46
C GLN A 43 -27.61 -3.97 10.72
N GLN A 44 -26.91 -4.37 9.65
CA GLN A 44 -26.16 -3.46 8.83
C GLN A 44 -27.05 -2.42 8.16
N ALA A 45 -28.17 -2.84 7.58
CA ALA A 45 -29.14 -1.92 6.97
C ALA A 45 -29.70 -0.91 7.99
N ALA A 46 -30.01 -1.34 9.20
CA ALA A 46 -30.47 -0.47 10.28
C ALA A 46 -29.39 0.55 10.69
N LEU A 47 -28.14 0.11 10.79
CA LEU A 47 -26.99 0.99 11.08
C LEU A 47 -26.80 2.05 10.01
N LEU A 48 -26.89 1.65 8.75
CA LEU A 48 -26.74 2.58 7.61
C LEU A 48 -27.86 3.62 7.57
N ALA A 49 -29.09 3.25 7.93
CA ALA A 49 -30.20 4.19 8.06
C ALA A 49 -29.93 5.23 9.16
N GLN A 50 -29.39 4.80 10.31
CA GLN A 50 -28.97 5.71 11.38
C GLN A 50 -27.82 6.62 10.93
N LEU A 51 -26.86 6.08 10.21
CA LEU A 51 -25.72 6.86 9.68
C LEU A 51 -26.19 7.96 8.73
N LYS A 52 -27.07 7.63 7.79
CA LYS A 52 -27.63 8.60 6.82
C LYS A 52 -28.40 9.71 7.54
N SER A 53 -29.20 9.36 8.54
CA SER A 53 -29.91 10.33 9.35
C SER A 53 -28.96 11.23 10.14
N ALA A 54 -27.95 10.66 10.76
CA ALA A 54 -26.95 11.41 11.52
C ALA A 54 -26.12 12.35 10.61
N TYR A 55 -25.77 11.89 9.43
CA TYR A 55 -25.09 12.74 8.44
C TYR A 55 -25.97 13.89 7.99
N ALA A 56 -27.24 13.63 7.68
CA ALA A 56 -28.18 14.64 7.22
C ALA A 56 -28.38 15.77 8.25
N ARG A 57 -28.35 15.47 9.55
CA ARG A 57 -28.46 16.48 10.61
C ARG A 57 -27.12 17.07 11.07
N GLY A 58 -26.02 16.74 10.39
CA GLY A 58 -24.69 17.26 10.69
C GLY A 58 -24.01 16.64 11.92
N ALA A 59 -24.52 15.52 12.44
CA ALA A 59 -23.97 14.86 13.62
C ALA A 59 -22.77 13.96 13.30
N VAL A 60 -22.60 13.57 12.02
CA VAL A 60 -21.52 12.70 11.55
C VAL A 60 -20.85 13.35 10.34
N PRO A 61 -19.51 13.45 10.29
CA PRO A 61 -18.83 14.04 9.16
C PRO A 61 -18.83 13.13 7.92
N ALA A 62 -18.69 13.73 6.73
CA ALA A 62 -18.60 12.99 5.47
C ALA A 62 -17.47 11.97 5.45
N THR A 63 -16.35 12.26 6.12
CA THR A 63 -15.22 11.34 6.24
C THR A 63 -15.59 10.03 6.91
N ARG A 64 -16.52 10.07 7.86
CA ARG A 64 -16.99 8.88 8.55
C ARG A 64 -17.89 8.03 7.66
N VAL A 65 -18.74 8.67 6.87
CA VAL A 65 -19.56 7.99 5.87
C VAL A 65 -18.68 7.30 4.83
N ASP A 66 -17.63 7.98 4.36
CA ASP A 66 -16.63 7.39 3.47
C ASP A 66 -16.02 6.12 4.08
N SER A 67 -15.62 6.16 5.34
CA SER A 67 -15.03 5.02 6.04
C SER A 67 -15.98 3.83 6.12
N VAL A 68 -17.26 4.07 6.41
CA VAL A 68 -18.28 3.02 6.43
C VAL A 68 -18.50 2.42 5.05
N ALA A 69 -18.55 3.26 4.01
CA ALA A 69 -18.68 2.78 2.62
C ALA A 69 -17.53 1.84 2.24
N ARG A 70 -16.30 2.15 2.65
CA ARG A 70 -15.15 1.28 2.39
C ARG A 70 -15.25 -0.05 3.12
N VAL A 71 -15.84 -0.09 4.31
CA VAL A 71 -16.14 -1.36 5.01
C VAL A 71 -17.08 -2.23 4.19
N LEU A 72 -18.14 -1.64 3.62
CA LEU A 72 -19.10 -2.38 2.80
C LEU A 72 -18.48 -2.98 1.53
N ALA A 73 -17.45 -2.37 1.02
CA ALA A 73 -16.74 -2.80 -0.20
C ALA A 73 -15.52 -3.69 0.08
N ASP A 74 -15.21 -3.96 1.35
CA ASP A 74 -14.03 -4.72 1.74
C ASP A 74 -14.28 -6.23 1.64
N ARG A 75 -13.72 -6.86 0.61
CA ARG A 75 -13.85 -8.31 0.37
C ARG A 75 -13.25 -9.17 1.48
N SER A 76 -12.29 -8.65 2.23
CA SER A 76 -11.67 -9.39 3.33
C SER A 76 -12.60 -9.61 4.51
N LEU A 77 -13.67 -8.83 4.61
CA LEU A 77 -14.65 -8.91 5.70
C LEU A 77 -15.82 -9.86 5.42
N GLY A 78 -15.99 -10.26 4.16
CA GLY A 78 -17.08 -11.14 3.76
C GLY A 78 -17.75 -10.68 2.46
N GLN A 79 -19.03 -10.98 2.32
CA GLN A 79 -19.79 -10.55 1.14
C GLN A 79 -19.95 -9.03 1.13
N THR A 80 -19.60 -8.42 0.01
CA THR A 80 -19.63 -6.97 -0.14
C THR A 80 -21.01 -6.44 -0.54
N ASP A 81 -21.25 -5.18 -0.23
CA ASP A 81 -22.40 -4.41 -0.73
C ASP A 81 -21.86 -3.14 -1.43
N GLU A 82 -21.24 -3.36 -2.58
CA GLU A 82 -20.59 -2.31 -3.36
C GLU A 82 -21.56 -1.29 -3.94
N LYS A 83 -22.81 -1.67 -4.20
CA LYS A 83 -23.84 -0.74 -4.67
C LYS A 83 -24.19 0.30 -3.63
N THR A 84 -24.41 -0.12 -2.40
CA THR A 84 -24.67 0.79 -1.27
C THR A 84 -23.44 1.66 -0.98
N ALA A 85 -22.23 1.08 -1.06
CA ALA A 85 -20.98 1.83 -0.92
C ALA A 85 -20.90 2.96 -1.95
N LYS A 86 -21.22 2.68 -3.21
CA LYS A 86 -21.23 3.69 -4.28
C LYS A 86 -22.22 4.82 -3.99
N ASP A 87 -23.45 4.48 -3.58
CA ASP A 87 -24.48 5.47 -3.26
C ASP A 87 -24.02 6.39 -2.10
N LEU A 88 -23.46 5.82 -1.04
CA LEU A 88 -22.96 6.59 0.09
C LEU A 88 -21.83 7.54 -0.31
N LEU A 89 -20.88 7.05 -1.09
CA LEU A 89 -19.75 7.85 -1.55
C LEU A 89 -20.18 8.98 -2.47
N GLU A 90 -21.13 8.75 -3.37
CA GLU A 90 -21.67 9.79 -4.25
C GLU A 90 -22.38 10.89 -3.46
N GLN A 91 -23.07 10.55 -2.38
CA GLN A 91 -23.71 11.52 -1.51
C GLN A 91 -22.72 12.45 -0.81
N VAL A 92 -21.58 11.94 -0.37
CA VAL A 92 -20.64 12.70 0.46
C VAL A 92 -19.48 13.30 -0.33
N ALA A 93 -19.20 12.85 -1.55
CA ALA A 93 -18.06 13.29 -2.34
C ALA A 93 -17.99 14.82 -2.53
N PRO A 94 -19.12 15.53 -2.80
CA PRO A 94 -19.05 16.98 -2.91
C PRO A 94 -18.56 17.70 -1.65
N ALA A 95 -18.82 17.12 -0.46
CA ALA A 95 -18.37 17.66 0.83
C ALA A 95 -17.04 17.07 1.28
N ASN A 96 -16.62 15.93 0.73
CA ASN A 96 -15.38 15.23 1.06
C ASN A 96 -14.67 14.80 -0.23
N PRO A 97 -13.81 15.64 -0.81
CA PRO A 97 -13.17 15.34 -2.11
C PRO A 97 -12.39 14.03 -2.16
N ALA A 98 -11.88 13.54 -1.02
CA ALA A 98 -11.24 12.22 -0.96
C ALA A 98 -12.20 11.10 -1.38
N SER A 99 -13.51 11.28 -1.25
CA SER A 99 -14.51 10.29 -1.66
C SER A 99 -14.60 10.12 -3.17
N TRP A 100 -14.19 11.11 -3.97
CA TRP A 100 -14.05 10.93 -5.42
C TRP A 100 -13.02 9.86 -5.73
N VAL A 101 -11.91 9.84 -4.98
CA VAL A 101 -10.87 8.80 -5.14
C VAL A 101 -11.39 7.45 -4.65
N SER A 102 -12.12 7.42 -3.54
CA SER A 102 -12.77 6.20 -3.04
C SER A 102 -13.74 5.61 -4.08
N LEU A 103 -14.50 6.46 -4.78
CA LEU A 103 -15.38 6.05 -5.89
C LEU A 103 -14.59 5.46 -7.06
N ALA A 104 -13.51 6.10 -7.47
CA ALA A 104 -12.65 5.59 -8.53
C ALA A 104 -12.06 4.23 -8.15
N GLN A 105 -11.56 4.08 -6.93
CA GLN A 105 -11.06 2.80 -6.41
C GLN A 105 -12.15 1.74 -6.40
N LEU A 106 -13.37 2.11 -6.01
CA LEU A 106 -14.51 1.20 -6.01
C LEU A 106 -14.82 0.67 -7.40
N LEU A 107 -14.83 1.52 -8.42
CA LEU A 107 -15.05 1.10 -9.81
C LEU A 107 -13.90 0.27 -10.35
N TYR A 108 -12.68 0.52 -9.89
CA TYR A 108 -11.53 -0.32 -10.21
C TYR A 108 -11.70 -1.72 -9.63
N ASP A 109 -12.12 -1.81 -8.36
CA ASP A 109 -12.30 -3.10 -7.68
C ASP A 109 -13.57 -3.84 -8.13
N PHE A 110 -14.60 -3.10 -8.55
CA PHE A 110 -15.90 -3.62 -8.99
C PHE A 110 -16.29 -3.01 -10.34
N PRO A 111 -15.71 -3.50 -11.45
CA PRO A 111 -15.91 -2.91 -12.78
C PRO A 111 -17.37 -2.90 -13.26
N GLU A 112 -18.20 -3.73 -12.69
CA GLU A 112 -19.63 -3.79 -13.01
C GLU A 112 -20.43 -2.55 -12.55
N LEU A 113 -19.86 -1.74 -11.65
CA LEU A 113 -20.53 -0.55 -11.11
C LEU A 113 -20.47 0.67 -12.03
N GLY A 114 -19.59 0.67 -13.01
CA GLY A 114 -19.44 1.78 -13.94
C GLY A 114 -18.36 1.51 -14.96
N ASP A 115 -18.40 2.25 -16.06
CA ASP A 115 -17.44 2.13 -17.15
C ASP A 115 -16.13 2.89 -16.87
N THR A 116 -15.16 2.75 -17.78
CA THR A 116 -13.86 3.43 -17.68
C THR A 116 -14.01 4.95 -17.70
N ASP A 117 -14.95 5.49 -18.48
CA ASP A 117 -15.20 6.93 -18.54
C ASP A 117 -15.68 7.47 -17.20
N GLN A 118 -16.55 6.76 -16.50
CA GLN A 118 -17.00 7.14 -15.17
C GLN A 118 -15.86 7.07 -14.15
N LEU A 119 -15.05 6.01 -14.20
CA LEU A 119 -13.87 5.87 -13.36
C LEU A 119 -12.92 7.05 -13.55
N MET A 120 -12.63 7.41 -14.79
CA MET A 120 -11.75 8.54 -15.12
C MET A 120 -12.36 9.88 -14.68
N ALA A 121 -13.69 10.04 -14.79
CA ALA A 121 -14.37 11.24 -14.30
C ALA A 121 -14.20 11.42 -12.79
N TYR A 122 -14.28 10.35 -12.01
CA TYR A 122 -14.02 10.39 -10.56
C TYR A 122 -12.56 10.74 -10.25
N ILE A 123 -11.62 10.17 -10.99
CA ILE A 123 -10.20 10.51 -10.86
C ILE A 123 -9.96 11.99 -11.13
N ASP A 124 -10.56 12.52 -12.21
CA ASP A 124 -10.41 13.92 -12.58
C ASP A 124 -10.94 14.85 -11.49
N LYS A 125 -12.08 14.53 -10.89
CA LYS A 125 -12.60 15.30 -9.75
C LYS A 125 -11.64 15.25 -8.54
N GLY A 126 -11.05 14.12 -8.25
CA GLY A 126 -10.04 13.99 -7.20
C GLY A 126 -8.79 14.81 -7.50
N ARG A 127 -8.35 14.84 -8.74
CA ARG A 127 -7.20 15.64 -9.19
C ARG A 127 -7.48 17.15 -9.12
N GLU A 128 -8.65 17.57 -9.55
CA GLU A 128 -9.09 18.98 -9.45
C GLU A 128 -9.10 19.46 -7.99
N ALA A 129 -9.43 18.56 -7.07
CA ALA A 129 -9.41 18.81 -5.63
C ALA A 129 -8.03 18.57 -4.98
N GLU A 130 -6.99 18.37 -5.79
CA GLU A 130 -5.61 18.18 -5.35
C GLU A 130 -5.42 17.01 -4.38
N GLN A 131 -6.13 15.91 -4.62
CA GLN A 131 -6.02 14.70 -3.83
C GLN A 131 -4.82 13.84 -4.32
N PRO A 132 -3.76 13.67 -3.51
CA PRO A 132 -2.57 12.91 -3.93
C PRO A 132 -2.88 11.47 -4.32
N ARG A 133 -3.87 10.86 -3.69
CA ARG A 133 -4.30 9.50 -4.00
C ARG A 133 -4.92 9.36 -5.40
N ALA A 134 -5.46 10.44 -5.97
CA ALA A 134 -5.93 10.44 -7.35
C ALA A 134 -4.76 10.28 -8.33
N GLU A 135 -3.66 10.98 -8.10
CA GLU A 135 -2.43 10.81 -8.89
C GLU A 135 -1.85 9.40 -8.73
N LEU A 136 -1.84 8.87 -7.51
CA LEU A 136 -1.39 7.49 -7.25
C LEU A 136 -2.23 6.48 -8.04
N LEU A 137 -3.55 6.58 -7.99
CA LEU A 137 -4.43 5.66 -8.68
C LEU A 137 -4.24 5.75 -10.20
N LEU A 138 -4.18 6.95 -10.74
CA LEU A 138 -3.97 7.16 -12.18
C LEU A 138 -2.63 6.59 -12.63
N GLY A 139 -1.57 6.82 -11.85
CA GLY A 139 -0.25 6.24 -12.12
C GLY A 139 -0.27 4.72 -12.13
N ARG A 140 -0.98 4.10 -11.17
CA ARG A 140 -1.15 2.66 -11.12
C ARG A 140 -1.91 2.11 -12.34
N LEU A 141 -2.96 2.80 -12.79
CA LEU A 141 -3.73 2.38 -13.96
C LEU A 141 -2.86 2.34 -15.22
N TYR A 142 -2.01 3.33 -15.43
CA TYR A 142 -1.05 3.34 -16.54
C TYR A 142 0.07 2.30 -16.36
N TYR A 143 0.48 2.05 -15.13
CA TYR A 143 1.47 1.02 -14.83
C TYR A 143 0.93 -0.39 -15.11
N GLU A 144 -0.29 -0.68 -14.68
CA GLU A 144 -0.89 -2.02 -14.78
C GLU A 144 -1.36 -2.37 -16.19
N GLY A 145 -1.86 -1.40 -16.95
CA GLY A 145 -2.29 -1.60 -18.33
C GLY A 145 -3.55 -2.44 -18.51
N LYS A 146 -4.36 -2.58 -17.47
CA LYS A 146 -5.60 -3.38 -17.51
C LYS A 146 -6.83 -2.55 -17.85
N THR A 147 -7.05 -1.47 -17.13
CA THR A 147 -8.19 -0.55 -17.31
C THR A 147 -7.91 0.47 -18.40
N LEU A 148 -6.70 0.98 -18.44
CA LEU A 148 -6.17 1.85 -19.47
C LEU A 148 -5.02 1.14 -20.19
N PRO A 149 -4.74 1.47 -21.46
CA PRO A 149 -3.52 0.98 -22.11
C PRO A 149 -2.28 1.36 -21.29
N ALA A 150 -1.36 0.42 -21.12
CA ALA A 150 -0.12 0.66 -20.39
C ALA A 150 0.66 1.82 -21.01
N ASP A 151 1.10 2.74 -20.18
CA ASP A 151 1.93 3.87 -20.56
C ASP A 151 2.90 4.19 -19.44
N ALA A 152 4.12 3.67 -19.57
CA ALA A 152 5.13 3.79 -18.51
C ALA A 152 5.51 5.24 -18.23
N LYS A 153 5.56 6.09 -19.25
CA LYS A 153 5.93 7.50 -19.07
C LYS A 153 4.84 8.29 -18.32
N LYS A 154 3.59 8.07 -18.66
CA LYS A 154 2.47 8.65 -17.90
C LYS A 154 2.41 8.10 -16.49
N ALA A 155 2.65 6.80 -16.32
CA ALA A 155 2.75 6.18 -14.99
C ALA A 155 3.82 6.88 -14.15
N GLU A 156 5.02 7.08 -14.70
CA GLU A 156 6.10 7.78 -14.01
C GLU A 156 5.68 9.19 -13.57
N GLN A 157 5.09 9.97 -14.47
CA GLN A 157 4.66 11.34 -14.18
C GLN A 157 3.67 11.40 -13.01
N HIS A 158 2.64 10.58 -13.05
CA HIS A 158 1.60 10.59 -12.01
C HIS A 158 2.09 9.99 -10.69
N LEU A 159 2.88 8.92 -10.75
CA LEU A 159 3.47 8.31 -9.56
C LEU A 159 4.48 9.26 -8.90
N GLN A 160 5.27 10.00 -9.68
CA GLN A 160 6.19 10.97 -9.12
C GLN A 160 5.45 12.12 -8.44
N ALA A 161 4.37 12.62 -9.04
CA ALA A 161 3.52 13.62 -8.41
C ALA A 161 2.93 13.14 -7.08
N ALA A 162 2.47 11.89 -7.04
CA ALA A 162 1.95 11.28 -5.81
C ALA A 162 3.04 11.11 -4.75
N ALA A 163 4.23 10.65 -5.14
CA ALA A 163 5.38 10.48 -4.24
C ALA A 163 5.81 11.83 -3.63
N ASP A 164 5.89 12.87 -4.45
CA ASP A 164 6.25 14.23 -4.02
C ASP A 164 5.23 14.80 -3.03
N ALA A 165 3.98 14.35 -3.12
CA ALA A 165 2.91 14.73 -2.20
C ALA A 165 2.82 13.84 -0.94
N GLY A 166 3.76 12.89 -0.77
CA GLY A 166 3.87 12.05 0.42
C GLY A 166 3.20 10.69 0.35
N GLU A 167 2.71 10.27 -0.83
CA GLU A 167 2.13 8.94 -1.02
C GLU A 167 3.23 7.87 -1.09
N ILE A 168 3.40 7.14 0.01
CA ILE A 168 4.47 6.14 0.14
C ILE A 168 4.36 5.03 -0.91
N SER A 169 3.15 4.55 -1.20
CA SER A 169 2.92 3.50 -2.18
C SER A 169 3.40 3.89 -3.59
N ALA A 170 3.44 5.18 -3.91
CA ALA A 170 3.95 5.65 -5.21
C ALA A 170 5.42 5.29 -5.40
N HIS A 171 6.22 5.36 -4.35
CA HIS A 171 7.64 4.95 -4.41
C HIS A 171 7.78 3.46 -4.76
N TYR A 172 6.90 2.61 -4.23
CA TYR A 172 6.92 1.19 -4.58
C TYR A 172 6.67 0.96 -6.08
N TYR A 173 5.66 1.61 -6.65
CA TYR A 173 5.36 1.47 -8.09
C TYR A 173 6.44 2.08 -8.97
N LEU A 174 7.00 3.22 -8.58
CA LEU A 174 8.16 3.81 -9.27
C LEU A 174 9.36 2.86 -9.24
N GLY A 175 9.65 2.29 -8.09
CA GLY A 175 10.73 1.31 -7.95
C GLY A 175 10.57 0.12 -8.86
N GLN A 176 9.36 -0.42 -8.97
CA GLN A 176 9.07 -1.53 -9.86
C GLN A 176 9.15 -1.12 -11.34
N LEU A 177 8.71 0.09 -11.66
CA LEU A 177 8.80 0.65 -13.01
C LEU A 177 10.27 0.71 -13.48
N TYR A 178 11.16 1.22 -12.64
CA TYR A 178 12.59 1.35 -12.94
C TYR A 178 13.28 -0.01 -12.93
N ARG A 179 12.95 -0.88 -11.98
CA ARG A 179 13.51 -2.22 -11.89
C ARG A 179 13.24 -3.06 -13.14
N ARG A 180 12.02 -2.97 -13.66
CA ARG A 180 11.57 -3.78 -14.81
C ARG A 180 11.94 -3.18 -16.16
N GLY A 181 12.49 -1.96 -16.18
CA GLY A 181 12.91 -1.30 -17.41
C GLY A 181 11.79 -0.88 -18.35
N TYR A 182 10.60 -0.60 -17.82
CA TYR A 182 9.41 -0.26 -18.61
C TYR A 182 9.56 1.06 -19.38
N LEU A 183 10.49 1.92 -19.00
CA LEU A 183 10.81 3.17 -19.72
C LEU A 183 11.85 3.00 -20.82
N GLY A 184 12.29 1.76 -21.09
CA GLY A 184 13.24 1.42 -22.13
C GLY A 184 14.52 0.80 -21.60
N ASN A 185 15.01 1.23 -20.44
CA ASN A 185 16.17 0.70 -19.76
C ASN A 185 15.89 0.44 -18.30
N VAL A 186 16.55 -0.59 -17.74
CA VAL A 186 16.57 -0.80 -16.29
C VAL A 186 17.37 0.37 -15.67
N GLU A 187 16.85 0.95 -14.60
CA GLU A 187 17.51 2.01 -13.82
C GLU A 187 17.67 1.55 -12.37
N PRO A 188 18.74 0.76 -12.08
CA PRO A 188 18.86 0.08 -10.79
C PRO A 188 18.93 1.03 -9.60
N GLN A 189 19.66 2.15 -9.72
CA GLN A 189 19.79 3.11 -8.63
C GLN A 189 18.47 3.77 -8.29
N LYS A 190 17.70 4.19 -9.29
CA LYS A 190 16.36 4.73 -9.08
C LYS A 190 15.41 3.69 -8.49
N ALA A 191 15.54 2.43 -8.93
CA ALA A 191 14.75 1.33 -8.37
C ALA A 191 15.04 1.15 -6.88
N VAL A 192 16.31 1.09 -6.48
CA VAL A 192 16.70 0.96 -5.08
C VAL A 192 16.24 2.15 -4.26
N ASP A 193 16.46 3.38 -4.74
CA ASP A 193 16.09 4.60 -4.02
C ASP A 193 14.59 4.62 -3.70
N ASN A 194 13.76 4.30 -4.69
CA ASN A 194 12.31 4.30 -4.53
C ASN A 194 11.82 3.13 -3.68
N LEU A 195 12.31 1.92 -3.91
CA LEU A 195 11.92 0.76 -3.12
C LEU A 195 12.35 0.92 -1.65
N LEU A 196 13.53 1.51 -1.40
CA LEU A 196 14.01 1.76 -0.05
C LEU A 196 13.14 2.83 0.64
N ALA A 197 12.77 3.90 -0.06
CA ALA A 197 11.84 4.90 0.46
C ALA A 197 10.48 4.27 0.82
N ALA A 198 9.97 3.41 -0.03
CA ALA A 198 8.72 2.68 0.22
C ALA A 198 8.83 1.76 1.43
N ALA A 199 9.90 0.97 1.54
CA ALA A 199 10.14 0.06 2.65
C ALA A 199 10.24 0.81 3.98
N ARG A 200 11.03 1.88 4.02
CA ARG A 200 11.19 2.73 5.20
C ARG A 200 9.92 3.46 5.58
N GLY A 201 9.04 3.73 4.61
CA GLY A 201 7.72 4.29 4.84
C GLY A 201 6.67 3.28 5.30
N GLY A 202 7.01 2.01 5.42
CA GLY A 202 6.11 0.96 5.91
C GLY A 202 5.43 0.12 4.83
N GLN A 203 5.83 0.25 3.56
CA GLN A 203 5.31 -0.60 2.47
C GLN A 203 5.96 -1.98 2.53
N ASN A 204 5.25 -2.97 3.06
CA ASN A 204 5.79 -4.30 3.36
C ASN A 204 6.33 -5.05 2.13
N SER A 205 5.69 -4.88 0.98
CA SER A 205 6.10 -5.54 -0.28
C SER A 205 7.43 -5.04 -0.83
N ALA A 206 7.89 -3.87 -0.41
CA ALA A 206 9.13 -3.28 -0.91
C ALA A 206 10.38 -4.02 -0.46
N ASP A 207 10.38 -4.60 0.74
CA ASP A 207 11.52 -5.39 1.22
C ASP A 207 11.76 -6.63 0.37
N TYR A 208 10.69 -7.34 0.00
CA TYR A 208 10.82 -8.49 -0.88
C TYR A 208 11.27 -8.08 -2.30
N ALA A 209 10.76 -6.97 -2.82
CA ALA A 209 11.20 -6.44 -4.11
C ALA A 209 12.69 -6.08 -4.11
N LEU A 210 13.19 -5.47 -3.03
CA LEU A 210 14.62 -5.18 -2.86
C LEU A 210 15.44 -6.46 -2.76
N ALA A 211 14.97 -7.46 -2.02
CA ALA A 211 15.64 -8.75 -1.91
C ALA A 211 15.77 -9.42 -3.28
N GLN A 212 14.73 -9.38 -4.10
CA GLN A 212 14.77 -9.91 -5.47
C GLN A 212 15.74 -9.14 -6.35
N LEU A 213 15.71 -7.81 -6.28
CA LEU A 213 16.61 -6.96 -7.09
C LEU A 213 18.08 -7.25 -6.81
N PHE A 214 18.46 -7.31 -5.54
CA PHE A 214 19.83 -7.62 -5.15
C PHE A 214 20.23 -9.08 -5.40
N SER A 215 19.29 -10.01 -5.35
CA SER A 215 19.52 -11.43 -5.62
C SER A 215 19.67 -11.73 -7.11
N GLU A 216 18.80 -11.16 -7.95
CA GLU A 216 18.75 -11.41 -9.39
C GLU A 216 19.80 -10.63 -10.16
N GLY A 217 20.18 -9.45 -9.68
CA GLY A 217 21.22 -8.63 -10.27
C GLY A 217 20.88 -8.05 -11.64
N HIS A 218 19.61 -7.82 -11.95
CA HIS A 218 19.18 -7.23 -13.21
C HIS A 218 19.70 -5.79 -13.36
N GLY A 219 20.71 -5.60 -14.21
CA GLY A 219 21.35 -4.32 -14.42
C GLY A 219 22.36 -3.91 -13.34
N ILE A 220 22.52 -4.72 -12.29
CA ILE A 220 23.56 -4.58 -11.25
C ILE A 220 24.19 -5.94 -10.97
N ARG A 221 25.37 -5.94 -10.37
CA ARG A 221 25.99 -7.17 -9.86
C ARG A 221 25.14 -7.73 -8.72
N PRO A 222 24.87 -9.06 -8.69
CA PRO A 222 24.19 -9.67 -7.56
C PRO A 222 24.91 -9.38 -6.24
N GLN A 223 24.13 -9.02 -5.23
CA GLN A 223 24.64 -8.68 -3.88
C GLN A 223 23.92 -9.54 -2.84
N PRO A 224 24.40 -10.78 -2.61
CA PRO A 224 23.70 -11.72 -1.71
C PRO A 224 23.54 -11.21 -0.28
N GLY A 225 24.51 -10.44 0.22
CA GLY A 225 24.43 -9.85 1.55
C GLY A 225 23.29 -8.85 1.69
N ASN A 226 23.17 -7.91 0.75
CA ASN A 226 22.06 -6.97 0.73
C ASN A 226 20.73 -7.68 0.48
N ALA A 227 20.69 -8.65 -0.43
CA ALA A 227 19.50 -9.46 -0.67
C ALA A 227 19.03 -10.15 0.62
N TRP A 228 19.95 -10.72 1.39
CA TRP A 228 19.65 -11.38 2.65
C TRP A 228 19.06 -10.40 3.69
N VAL A 229 19.61 -9.18 3.78
CA VAL A 229 19.09 -8.14 4.69
C VAL A 229 17.61 -7.88 4.42
N PHE A 230 17.26 -7.61 3.16
CA PHE A 230 15.88 -7.30 2.79
C PHE A 230 14.97 -8.52 2.80
N ALA A 231 15.50 -9.71 2.51
CA ALA A 231 14.77 -10.97 2.70
C ALA A 231 14.40 -11.20 4.17
N GLN A 232 15.33 -10.90 5.11
CA GLN A 232 15.05 -10.95 6.55
C GLN A 232 13.96 -9.95 6.95
N LEU A 233 14.06 -8.70 6.48
CA LEU A 233 13.09 -7.67 6.79
C LEU A 233 11.69 -8.01 6.21
N SER A 234 11.64 -8.69 5.07
CA SER A 234 10.39 -9.14 4.46
C SER A 234 9.63 -10.18 5.31
N GLN A 235 10.30 -10.82 6.27
CA GLN A 235 9.68 -11.82 7.15
C GLN A 235 8.72 -11.21 8.17
N ALA A 236 8.65 -9.89 8.29
CA ALA A 236 7.59 -9.22 9.06
C ALA A 236 6.19 -9.52 8.48
N ASN A 237 6.12 -9.74 7.17
CA ASN A 237 4.91 -10.19 6.45
C ASN A 237 5.30 -11.31 5.48
N PRO A 238 5.56 -12.52 6.00
CA PRO A 238 6.13 -13.59 5.20
C PRO A 238 5.14 -14.11 4.16
N THR A 239 5.69 -14.42 2.98
CA THR A 239 5.00 -15.17 1.93
C THR A 239 5.80 -16.44 1.66
N PRO A 240 5.21 -17.48 1.02
CA PRO A 240 5.99 -18.66 0.62
C PRO A 240 7.22 -18.31 -0.22
N GLN A 241 7.08 -17.33 -1.12
CA GLN A 241 8.17 -16.88 -2.00
C GLN A 241 9.28 -16.15 -1.21
N SER A 242 8.91 -15.28 -0.27
CA SER A 242 9.90 -14.56 0.54
C SER A 242 10.64 -15.49 1.49
N ALA A 243 9.97 -16.47 2.07
CA ALA A 243 10.57 -17.48 2.92
C ALA A 243 11.55 -18.37 2.14
N GLU A 244 11.18 -18.78 0.93
CA GLU A 244 12.03 -19.57 0.04
C GLU A 244 13.29 -18.80 -0.37
N LEU A 245 13.14 -17.54 -0.75
CA LEU A 245 14.28 -16.70 -1.11
C LEU A 245 15.24 -16.54 0.06
N LEU A 246 14.75 -16.31 1.27
CA LEU A 246 15.59 -16.23 2.48
C LEU A 246 16.34 -17.53 2.71
N GLN A 247 15.69 -18.69 2.56
CA GLN A 247 16.31 -19.98 2.72
C GLN A 247 17.44 -20.20 1.71
N GLN A 248 17.24 -19.84 0.45
CA GLN A 248 18.25 -19.91 -0.59
C GLN A 248 19.46 -19.02 -0.27
N LEU A 249 19.21 -17.81 0.18
CA LEU A 249 20.27 -16.86 0.55
C LEU A 249 21.03 -17.31 1.80
N ASP A 250 20.36 -17.90 2.77
CA ASP A 250 21.02 -18.51 3.95
C ASP A 250 22.02 -19.58 3.56
N GLN A 251 21.71 -20.38 2.55
CA GLN A 251 22.60 -21.44 2.04
C GLN A 251 23.73 -20.87 1.19
N GLN A 252 23.50 -19.75 0.51
CA GLN A 252 24.46 -19.15 -0.41
C GLN A 252 25.56 -18.35 0.29
N LEU A 253 25.25 -17.71 1.42
CA LEU A 253 26.19 -16.86 2.14
C LEU A 253 27.24 -17.67 2.91
N SER A 254 28.50 -17.26 2.81
CA SER A 254 29.57 -17.72 3.69
C SER A 254 29.36 -17.18 5.10
N PRO A 255 30.00 -17.77 6.15
CA PRO A 255 29.94 -17.23 7.51
C PRO A 255 30.38 -15.77 7.63
N GLU A 256 31.38 -15.36 6.86
CA GLU A 256 31.86 -13.96 6.83
C GLU A 256 30.84 -13.03 6.19
N GLN A 257 30.30 -13.41 5.05
CA GLN A 257 29.24 -12.65 4.37
C GLN A 257 28.01 -12.51 5.25
N ARG A 258 27.63 -13.58 5.96
CA ARG A 258 26.50 -13.56 6.88
C ARG A 258 26.75 -12.61 8.06
N SER A 259 27.96 -12.60 8.62
CA SER A 259 28.33 -11.67 9.69
C SER A 259 28.24 -10.22 9.24
N GLN A 260 28.74 -9.91 8.06
CA GLN A 260 28.65 -8.58 7.46
C GLN A 260 27.18 -8.19 7.18
N ALA A 261 26.41 -9.12 6.62
CA ALA A 261 24.99 -8.91 6.36
C ALA A 261 24.19 -8.67 7.65
N GLN A 262 24.54 -9.37 8.73
CA GLN A 262 23.91 -9.16 10.03
C GLN A 262 24.15 -7.74 10.55
N GLN A 263 25.35 -7.20 10.36
CA GLN A 263 25.68 -5.82 10.74
C GLN A 263 24.83 -4.82 9.93
N LEU A 264 24.70 -5.05 8.62
CA LEU A 264 23.87 -4.21 7.74
C LEU A 264 22.39 -4.28 8.16
N LEU A 265 21.90 -5.47 8.51
CA LEU A 265 20.53 -5.64 9.00
C LEU A 265 20.29 -4.85 10.29
N ASP A 266 21.21 -4.93 11.24
CA ASP A 266 21.11 -4.20 12.50
C ASP A 266 21.11 -2.69 12.30
N GLN A 267 21.94 -2.21 11.38
CA GLN A 267 21.99 -0.80 10.99
C GLN A 267 20.67 -0.34 10.33
N GLU A 268 20.12 -1.14 9.42
CA GLU A 268 18.86 -0.79 8.76
C GLU A 268 17.70 -0.79 9.74
N LYS A 269 17.64 -1.74 10.66
CA LYS A 269 16.64 -1.77 11.75
C LYS A 269 16.73 -0.53 12.62
N ARG A 270 17.96 -0.11 12.99
CA ARG A 270 18.16 1.13 13.75
C ARG A 270 17.73 2.36 12.97
N ALA A 271 18.06 2.43 11.68
CA ALA A 271 17.65 3.51 10.82
C ALA A 271 16.13 3.64 10.76
N ARG A 272 15.41 2.52 10.62
CA ARG A 272 13.94 2.49 10.60
C ARG A 272 13.35 2.91 11.95
N GLY A 273 13.93 2.49 13.06
CA GLY A 273 13.53 2.93 14.39
C GLY A 273 13.75 4.42 14.61
N SER A 274 14.84 4.97 14.06
CA SER A 274 15.19 6.39 14.15
C SER A 274 14.41 7.28 13.17
N MET A 275 13.80 6.74 12.13
CA MET A 275 13.01 7.51 11.17
C MET A 275 11.78 8.17 11.81
N ALA A 276 11.22 7.57 12.84
CA ALA A 276 10.21 8.21 13.68
C ALA A 276 10.75 9.50 14.35
N GLN A 277 12.09 9.69 14.37
CA GLN A 277 12.80 10.83 14.94
C GLN A 277 13.51 11.70 13.88
N GLY A 278 13.33 11.38 12.56
CA GLY A 278 13.86 12.16 11.45
C GLY A 278 15.29 11.86 11.01
N ALA A 279 15.89 10.75 11.45
CA ALA A 279 17.22 10.34 11.01
C ALA A 279 17.17 9.55 9.69
N HIS A 280 18.19 9.73 8.84
CA HIS A 280 18.33 9.03 7.56
C HIS A 280 19.53 8.09 7.60
N SER A 281 19.38 6.88 7.01
CA SER A 281 20.48 5.96 6.76
C SER A 281 20.68 5.78 5.25
N THR A 282 21.93 5.88 4.82
CA THR A 282 22.34 5.71 3.41
C THR A 282 23.14 4.43 3.21
N LEU A 283 23.23 3.57 4.22
CA LEU A 283 24.16 2.43 4.23
C LEU A 283 23.97 1.43 3.10
N ALA A 284 22.74 1.12 2.73
CA ALA A 284 22.46 0.25 1.59
C ALA A 284 22.87 0.88 0.25
N LEU A 285 22.75 2.21 0.15
CA LEU A 285 23.15 2.97 -1.04
C LEU A 285 24.66 3.10 -1.13
N GLU A 286 25.37 3.28 -0.01
CA GLU A 286 26.83 3.32 0.04
C GLU A 286 27.42 1.98 -0.38
N ALA A 287 26.89 0.86 0.09
CA ALA A 287 27.31 -0.47 -0.31
C ALA A 287 27.12 -0.73 -1.83
N LEU A 288 26.10 -0.12 -2.44
CA LEU A 288 25.84 -0.19 -3.87
C LEU A 288 26.88 0.62 -4.67
N GLN A 289 27.24 1.80 -4.18
CA GLN A 289 28.21 2.70 -4.85
C GLN A 289 29.62 2.12 -4.84
N ASP A 290 30.02 1.43 -3.79
CA ASP A 290 31.34 0.81 -3.71
C ASP A 290 31.49 -0.35 -4.69
N ASP A 291 30.42 -1.13 -4.92
CA ASP A 291 30.43 -2.20 -5.92
C ASP A 291 30.45 -1.67 -7.36
N GLU A 292 29.83 -0.52 -7.64
CA GLU A 292 29.91 0.11 -8.97
C GLU A 292 31.32 0.60 -9.31
N LYS A 293 32.09 1.04 -8.32
CA LYS A 293 33.47 1.50 -8.52
C LYS A 293 34.44 0.34 -8.79
N GLU A 294 34.21 -0.84 -8.27
CA GLU A 294 35.01 -2.03 -8.55
C GLU A 294 34.81 -2.57 -9.96
N VAL A 295 33.61 -2.40 -10.54
CA VAL A 295 33.28 -2.89 -11.89
C VAL A 295 33.95 -2.03 -12.97
N ASP A 296 34.05 -0.72 -12.76
CA ASP A 296 34.68 0.19 -13.71
C ASP A 296 36.23 0.05 -13.77
N GLY A 297 36.82 -0.63 -12.81
CA GLY A 297 38.28 -0.85 -12.73
C GLY A 297 38.80 -2.08 -13.47
N GLU A 298 37.95 -3.04 -13.84
CA GLU A 298 38.36 -4.28 -14.52
C GLU A 298 38.27 -4.23 -16.05
N ASP A 299 37.60 -3.24 -16.64
CA ASP A 299 37.47 -3.11 -18.11
C ASP A 299 38.56 -2.25 -18.78
N SER A 300 39.66 -1.94 -18.07
CA SER A 300 40.80 -1.18 -18.64
C SER A 300 42.09 -1.97 -18.65
N LEU A 301 42.05 -3.21 -19.20
CA LEU A 301 43.29 -3.93 -19.65
C LEU A 301 43.06 -4.56 -21.01
#